data_f1d1f6d36712d2fa4335aea200c541da
#
_entry.id   f1d1f6d36712d2fa4335aea200c541da
#
_cell.length_a   1.000
_cell.length_b   1.000
_cell.length_c   1.000
_cell.angle_alpha   90.00
_cell.angle_beta   90.00
_cell.angle_gamma   90.00
#
_symmetry.space_group_name_H-M   'P 1'
#
loop_
_entity.id
_entity.type
_entity.pdbx_description
1 polymer ?
#
loop_
_entity_poly.entity_id
_entity_poly.type
_entity_poly.pdbx_seq_one_letter_code
_entity_poly.pdbx_strand_id
1 'polypeptide(L)'
;MPLHVPPAPAPALRSVLTALGSPTAVREARTPSLRAAPGPVTPHLPLPVHVLERDTAAGAATRLAGWRFLIRSGDRAVAAAETMLTPDGWAFSHFFEGPYIASTELALRQADAVAQPFQPRLLSVPELYMLTLWLHGDCTADGAGGAPLATDLLVPLAPAPPGIAAYRPYRAADLLAVLSLRATPAPLLGPPDPVGPAHADSPAA
;
A
#
# COMPACT_ATOMS: atom_id res chain seq x y z
N MET A 1 15.66 -9.32 -17.13
CA MET A 1 14.36 -8.81 -16.69
C MET A 1 14.23 -9.14 -15.21
N PRO A 2 14.45 -8.20 -14.34
CA PRO A 2 14.54 -8.48 -12.90
C PRO A 2 13.20 -8.52 -12.16
N LEU A 3 12.08 -8.05 -12.76
CA LEU A 3 10.77 -8.11 -12.11
C LEU A 3 9.93 -9.29 -12.61
N HIS A 4 9.54 -10.15 -11.67
CA HIS A 4 8.62 -11.26 -11.89
C HIS A 4 7.24 -10.88 -11.34
N VAL A 5 6.41 -10.28 -12.19
CA VAL A 5 5.06 -9.86 -11.80
C VAL A 5 4.17 -11.10 -11.59
N PRO A 6 3.64 -11.33 -10.37
CA PRO A 6 2.79 -12.48 -10.12
C PRO A 6 1.46 -12.34 -10.86
N PRO A 7 0.90 -13.44 -11.39
CA PRO A 7 -0.39 -13.39 -12.05
C PRO A 7 -1.50 -13.09 -11.03
N ALA A 8 -2.36 -12.11 -11.35
CA ALA A 8 -3.56 -11.90 -10.55
C ALA A 8 -4.55 -13.07 -10.75
N PRO A 9 -5.41 -13.34 -9.76
CA PRO A 9 -6.51 -14.26 -9.93
C PRO A 9 -7.39 -13.87 -11.14
N ALA A 10 -7.70 -14.85 -12.01
CA ALA A 10 -8.48 -14.57 -13.21
C ALA A 10 -9.84 -13.89 -12.94
N PRO A 11 -10.57 -14.20 -11.85
CA PRO A 11 -11.78 -13.46 -11.49
C PRO A 11 -11.52 -11.98 -11.15
N ALA A 12 -10.39 -11.66 -10.49
CA ALA A 12 -10.03 -10.26 -10.19
C ALA A 12 -9.80 -9.46 -11.47
N LEU A 13 -9.02 -9.99 -12.40
CA LEU A 13 -8.81 -9.36 -13.71
C LEU A 13 -10.12 -9.18 -14.49
N ARG A 14 -10.99 -10.22 -14.51
CA ARG A 14 -12.29 -10.14 -15.19
C ARG A 14 -13.17 -9.04 -14.61
N SER A 15 -13.22 -8.88 -13.28
CA SER A 15 -14.00 -7.83 -12.63
C SER A 15 -13.55 -6.42 -13.04
N VAL A 16 -12.23 -6.20 -13.16
CA VAL A 16 -11.67 -4.93 -13.66
C VAL A 16 -12.03 -4.70 -15.13
N LEU A 17 -11.89 -5.72 -15.99
CA LEU A 17 -12.25 -5.60 -17.40
C LEU A 17 -13.74 -5.28 -17.59
N THR A 18 -14.61 -5.92 -16.80
CA THR A 18 -16.05 -5.62 -16.81
C THR A 18 -16.31 -4.17 -16.39
N ALA A 19 -15.64 -3.68 -15.34
CA ALA A 19 -15.79 -2.29 -14.89
C ALA A 19 -15.27 -1.29 -15.92
N LEU A 20 -14.16 -1.56 -16.60
CA LEU A 20 -13.64 -0.73 -17.69
C LEU A 20 -14.59 -0.69 -18.91
N GLY A 21 -15.27 -1.80 -19.19
CA GLY A 21 -16.31 -1.86 -20.22
C GLY A 21 -17.63 -1.19 -19.84
N SER A 22 -17.82 -0.75 -18.59
CA SER A 22 -19.02 -0.08 -18.12
C SER A 22 -18.89 1.43 -18.18
N PRO A 23 -19.60 2.12 -19.10
CA PRO A 23 -19.57 3.58 -19.19
C PRO A 23 -20.01 4.27 -17.88
N THR A 24 -20.89 3.63 -17.12
CA THR A 24 -21.35 4.14 -15.82
C THR A 24 -20.24 4.07 -14.78
N ALA A 25 -19.57 2.94 -14.62
CA ALA A 25 -18.48 2.80 -13.66
C ALA A 25 -17.32 3.77 -13.93
N VAL A 26 -16.95 3.96 -15.21
CA VAL A 26 -15.90 4.91 -15.59
C VAL A 26 -16.35 6.36 -15.36
N ARG A 27 -17.62 6.69 -15.61
CA ARG A 27 -18.14 8.05 -15.46
C ARG A 27 -18.32 8.46 -14.01
N GLU A 28 -18.76 7.55 -13.15
CA GLU A 28 -18.95 7.77 -11.72
C GLU A 28 -17.62 7.83 -10.95
N ALA A 29 -16.57 7.22 -11.47
CA ALA A 29 -15.26 7.28 -10.88
C ALA A 29 -14.72 8.73 -10.85
N ARG A 30 -14.07 9.10 -9.76
CA ARG A 30 -13.38 10.40 -9.62
C ARG A 30 -12.01 10.36 -10.31
N THR A 31 -12.01 10.00 -11.60
CA THR A 31 -10.81 9.75 -12.40
C THR A 31 -10.90 10.52 -13.72
N PRO A 32 -10.66 11.84 -13.71
CA PRO A 32 -10.70 12.68 -14.89
C PRO A 32 -9.78 12.20 -16.01
N SER A 33 -8.56 11.74 -15.68
CA SER A 33 -7.61 11.25 -16.71
C SER A 33 -8.09 9.97 -17.38
N LEU A 34 -8.73 9.06 -16.64
CA LEU A 34 -9.34 7.85 -17.21
C LEU A 34 -10.47 8.21 -18.18
N ARG A 35 -11.32 9.18 -17.79
CA ARG A 35 -12.45 9.65 -18.63
C ARG A 35 -11.99 10.38 -19.89
N ALA A 36 -10.87 11.11 -19.80
CA ALA A 36 -10.30 11.88 -20.89
C ALA A 36 -9.29 11.08 -21.73
N ALA A 37 -9.12 9.80 -21.46
CA ALA A 37 -8.14 8.96 -22.17
C ALA A 37 -8.47 8.93 -23.68
N PRO A 38 -7.49 9.25 -24.55
CA PRO A 38 -7.77 9.44 -25.99
C PRO A 38 -7.96 8.13 -26.77
N GLY A 39 -7.84 6.97 -26.13
CA GLY A 39 -7.90 5.67 -26.79
C GLY A 39 -8.29 4.54 -25.84
N PRO A 40 -8.14 3.30 -26.28
CA PRO A 40 -8.46 2.15 -25.47
C PRO A 40 -7.58 2.12 -24.21
N VAL A 41 -8.21 1.77 -23.11
CA VAL A 41 -7.51 1.61 -21.81
C VAL A 41 -7.42 0.13 -21.44
N THR A 42 -6.30 -0.26 -20.88
CA THR A 42 -6.05 -1.66 -20.53
C THR A 42 -5.48 -1.77 -19.11
N PRO A 43 -5.91 -2.79 -18.34
CA PRO A 43 -5.27 -3.10 -17.06
C PRO A 43 -3.89 -3.72 -17.32
N HIS A 44 -2.90 -3.26 -16.59
CA HIS A 44 -1.52 -3.67 -16.70
C HIS A 44 -0.89 -3.81 -15.30
N LEU A 45 0.18 -4.62 -15.18
CA LEU A 45 0.96 -4.79 -13.96
C LEU A 45 0.06 -5.08 -12.74
N PRO A 46 -0.49 -6.30 -12.63
CA PRO A 46 -1.21 -6.71 -11.43
C PRO A 46 -0.24 -6.75 -10.24
N LEU A 47 -0.51 -5.96 -9.22
CA LEU A 47 0.28 -5.92 -7.99
C LEU A 47 -0.61 -6.34 -6.82
N PRO A 48 -0.25 -7.39 -6.07
CA PRO A 48 -0.96 -7.72 -4.84
C PRO A 48 -0.73 -6.61 -3.82
N VAL A 49 -1.81 -6.18 -3.17
CA VAL A 49 -1.79 -5.14 -2.14
C VAL A 49 -1.93 -5.79 -0.78
N HIS A 50 -0.89 -5.71 0.01
CA HIS A 50 -0.87 -6.17 1.39
C HIS A 50 -1.02 -4.98 2.33
N VAL A 51 -1.72 -5.18 3.44
CA VAL A 51 -1.80 -4.21 4.55
C VAL A 51 -0.92 -4.72 5.67
N LEU A 52 -0.06 -3.86 6.18
CA LEU A 52 0.72 -4.15 7.37
C LEU A 52 -0.21 -4.22 8.58
N GLU A 53 -0.24 -5.36 9.25
CA GLU A 53 -1.02 -5.56 10.47
C GLU A 53 -0.13 -5.35 11.70
N ARG A 54 -0.74 -4.84 12.74
CA ARG A 54 -0.09 -4.73 14.05
C ARG A 54 -0.24 -6.06 14.77
N ASP A 55 0.69 -6.96 14.56
CA ASP A 55 0.81 -8.09 15.46
C ASP A 55 1.98 -7.86 16.41
N THR A 56 1.67 -7.74 17.67
CA THR A 56 2.64 -7.42 18.71
C THR A 56 3.41 -8.65 19.19
N ALA A 57 2.97 -9.85 18.86
CA ALA A 57 3.53 -11.09 19.41
C ALA A 57 4.45 -11.83 18.43
N ALA A 58 4.23 -11.74 17.12
CA ALA A 58 4.92 -12.57 16.13
C ALA A 58 5.77 -11.78 15.11
N GLY A 59 5.89 -10.47 15.26
CA GLY A 59 6.57 -9.61 14.28
C GLY A 59 5.60 -8.94 13.30
N ALA A 60 6.10 -8.47 12.17
CA ALA A 60 5.30 -7.80 11.15
C ALA A 60 4.47 -8.83 10.38
N ALA A 61 3.16 -8.88 10.62
CA ALA A 61 2.21 -9.64 9.84
C ALA A 61 1.64 -8.78 8.70
N THR A 62 1.24 -9.41 7.61
CA THR A 62 0.55 -8.74 6.51
C THR A 62 -0.68 -9.52 6.10
N ARG A 63 -1.71 -8.80 5.67
CA ARG A 63 -2.93 -9.37 5.11
C ARG A 63 -3.11 -8.86 3.69
N LEU A 64 -3.40 -9.77 2.75
CA LEU A 64 -3.80 -9.38 1.40
C LEU A 64 -5.11 -8.61 1.44
N ALA A 65 -5.10 -7.36 0.97
CA ALA A 65 -6.30 -6.53 0.85
C ALA A 65 -6.96 -6.69 -0.52
N GLY A 66 -6.17 -6.90 -1.56
CA GLY A 66 -6.67 -6.98 -2.92
C GLY A 66 -5.56 -6.99 -3.97
N TRP A 67 -5.94 -6.67 -5.20
CA TRP A 67 -5.02 -6.50 -6.31
C TRP A 67 -5.22 -5.13 -6.92
N ARG A 68 -4.11 -4.47 -7.22
CA ARG A 68 -4.09 -3.20 -7.95
C ARG A 68 -3.60 -3.43 -9.36
N PHE A 69 -4.31 -2.84 -10.32
CA PHE A 69 -3.95 -2.85 -11.73
C PHE A 69 -3.71 -1.40 -12.17
N LEU A 70 -2.58 -1.12 -12.77
CA LEU A 70 -2.38 0.16 -13.43
C LEU A 70 -3.21 0.19 -14.72
N ILE A 71 -4.00 1.23 -14.91
CA ILE A 71 -4.79 1.40 -16.12
C ILE A 71 -4.02 2.29 -17.07
N ARG A 72 -3.65 1.74 -18.23
CA ARG A 72 -2.83 2.43 -19.23
C ARG A 72 -3.67 2.85 -20.43
N SER A 73 -3.33 4.04 -20.95
CA SER A 73 -3.69 4.52 -22.26
C SER A 73 -2.41 4.79 -23.03
N GLY A 74 -2.13 3.98 -24.06
CA GLY A 74 -0.80 3.94 -24.67
C GLY A 74 0.30 3.56 -23.66
N ASP A 75 1.36 4.38 -23.61
CA ASP A 75 2.53 4.12 -22.74
C ASP A 75 2.42 4.72 -21.34
N ARG A 76 1.31 5.34 -21.00
CA ARG A 76 1.13 6.05 -19.72
C ARG A 76 0.03 5.42 -18.87
N ALA A 77 0.30 5.26 -17.57
CA ALA A 77 -0.76 4.97 -16.61
C ALA A 77 -1.60 6.24 -16.35
N VAL A 78 -2.90 6.12 -16.55
CA VAL A 78 -3.86 7.22 -16.37
C VAL A 78 -4.70 7.08 -15.12
N ALA A 79 -4.82 5.87 -14.58
CA ALA A 79 -5.55 5.55 -13.37
C ALA A 79 -5.03 4.24 -12.78
N ALA A 80 -5.60 3.82 -11.67
CA ALA A 80 -5.50 2.45 -11.20
C ALA A 80 -6.89 1.90 -10.85
N ALA A 81 -7.01 0.58 -10.91
CA ALA A 81 -8.17 -0.17 -10.46
C ALA A 81 -7.79 -1.05 -9.28
N GLU A 82 -8.63 -1.11 -8.28
CA GLU A 82 -8.48 -2.06 -7.17
C GLU A 82 -9.60 -3.09 -7.16
N THR A 83 -9.24 -4.28 -6.71
CA THR A 83 -10.17 -5.37 -6.44
C THR A 83 -10.07 -5.77 -4.97
N MET A 84 -11.10 -6.40 -4.47
CA MET A 84 -11.16 -6.93 -3.11
C MET A 84 -11.72 -8.34 -3.11
N LEU A 85 -11.34 -9.13 -2.12
CA LEU A 85 -11.94 -10.43 -1.89
C LEU A 85 -13.19 -10.25 -1.04
N THR A 86 -14.33 -10.71 -1.57
CA THR A 86 -15.63 -10.75 -0.89
C THR A 86 -16.01 -12.20 -0.61
N PRO A 87 -17.05 -12.48 0.20
CA PRO A 87 -17.57 -13.84 0.38
C PRO A 87 -17.94 -14.55 -0.93
N ASP A 88 -18.37 -13.78 -1.94
CA ASP A 88 -18.74 -14.29 -3.26
C ASP A 88 -17.56 -14.39 -4.25
N GLY A 89 -16.34 -14.07 -3.79
CA GLY A 89 -15.12 -14.10 -4.57
C GLY A 89 -14.55 -12.71 -4.87
N TRP A 90 -13.71 -12.61 -5.92
CA TRP A 90 -13.05 -11.38 -6.31
C TRP A 90 -14.02 -10.40 -6.97
N ALA A 91 -14.09 -9.18 -6.45
CA ALA A 91 -14.91 -8.08 -7.00
C ALA A 91 -14.06 -6.85 -7.30
N PHE A 92 -14.45 -6.09 -8.33
CA PHE A 92 -13.94 -4.75 -8.56
C PHE A 92 -14.38 -3.84 -7.41
N SER A 93 -13.46 -3.06 -6.88
CA SER A 93 -13.71 -2.08 -5.82
C SER A 93 -13.94 -0.69 -6.40
N HIS A 94 -12.91 -0.09 -6.96
CA HIS A 94 -13.00 1.26 -7.52
C HIS A 94 -11.85 1.57 -8.47
N PHE A 95 -12.05 2.62 -9.28
CA PHE A 95 -10.96 3.31 -9.97
C PHE A 95 -10.50 4.51 -9.14
N PHE A 96 -9.23 4.84 -9.23
CA PHE A 96 -8.70 6.04 -8.60
C PHE A 96 -7.52 6.62 -9.40
N GLU A 97 -7.23 7.89 -9.11
CA GLU A 97 -6.06 8.63 -9.57
C GLU A 97 -5.31 9.16 -8.34
N GLY A 98 -4.10 9.63 -8.56
CA GLY A 98 -3.33 10.25 -7.50
C GLY A 98 -1.83 10.04 -7.67
N PRO A 99 -1.03 10.63 -6.78
CA PRO A 99 0.42 10.66 -6.90
C PRO A 99 1.04 9.26 -6.83
N TYR A 100 0.41 8.32 -6.17
CA TYR A 100 0.91 6.95 -6.05
C TYR A 100 0.95 6.19 -7.38
N ILE A 101 0.19 6.59 -8.40
CA ILE A 101 0.24 5.91 -9.72
C ILE A 101 1.58 6.18 -10.39
N ALA A 102 1.92 7.44 -10.58
CA ALA A 102 3.20 7.83 -11.17
C ALA A 102 4.39 7.38 -10.31
N SER A 103 4.21 7.44 -8.99
CA SER A 103 5.21 6.98 -8.03
C SER A 103 5.47 5.47 -8.14
N THR A 104 4.41 4.66 -8.29
CA THR A 104 4.55 3.22 -8.51
C THR A 104 5.28 2.92 -9.82
N GLU A 105 4.91 3.58 -10.91
CA GLU A 105 5.60 3.40 -12.20
C GLU A 105 7.09 3.75 -12.12
N LEU A 106 7.42 4.85 -11.43
CA LEU A 106 8.82 5.27 -11.25
C LEU A 106 9.60 4.24 -10.44
N ALA A 107 9.07 3.80 -9.30
CA ALA A 107 9.72 2.82 -8.44
C ALA A 107 9.90 1.46 -9.14
N LEU A 108 8.91 1.02 -9.91
CA LEU A 108 9.02 -0.21 -10.71
C LEU A 108 10.10 -0.11 -11.79
N ARG A 109 10.21 1.04 -12.50
CA ARG A 109 11.30 1.26 -13.46
C ARG A 109 12.68 1.23 -12.80
N GLN A 110 12.81 1.83 -11.61
CA GLN A 110 14.05 1.79 -10.85
C GLN A 110 14.40 0.36 -10.41
N ALA A 111 13.42 -0.40 -9.95
CA ALA A 111 13.60 -1.79 -9.56
C ALA A 111 13.95 -2.69 -10.76
N ASP A 112 13.37 -2.42 -11.94
CA ASP A 112 13.68 -3.17 -13.18
C ASP A 112 15.11 -2.94 -13.68
N ALA A 113 15.77 -1.87 -13.29
CA ALA A 113 17.16 -1.57 -13.59
C ALA A 113 18.18 -2.31 -12.68
N VAL A 114 17.73 -2.93 -11.58
CA VAL A 114 18.58 -3.70 -10.67
C VAL A 114 18.82 -5.10 -11.26
N ALA A 115 20.01 -5.65 -11.07
CA ALA A 115 20.36 -6.96 -11.65
C ALA A 115 19.67 -8.16 -10.94
N GLN A 116 19.27 -7.99 -9.68
CA GLN A 116 18.64 -9.04 -8.90
C GLN A 116 17.15 -9.18 -9.26
N PRO A 117 16.62 -10.40 -9.45
CA PRO A 117 15.21 -10.62 -9.67
C PRO A 117 14.38 -10.41 -8.40
N PHE A 118 13.20 -9.79 -8.56
CA PHE A 118 12.25 -9.58 -7.48
C PHE A 118 10.81 -9.81 -7.95
N GLN A 119 9.95 -10.23 -7.03
CA GLN A 119 8.51 -10.22 -7.20
C GLN A 119 7.94 -8.91 -6.62
N PRO A 120 7.37 -8.01 -7.45
CA PRO A 120 6.83 -6.75 -6.99
C PRO A 120 5.47 -6.94 -6.31
N ARG A 121 5.31 -6.33 -5.15
CA ARG A 121 4.09 -6.27 -4.35
C ARG A 121 3.90 -4.85 -3.83
N LEU A 122 2.73 -4.53 -3.32
CA LEU A 122 2.47 -3.29 -2.60
C LEU A 122 2.22 -3.57 -1.12
N LEU A 123 2.84 -2.78 -0.26
CA LEU A 123 2.62 -2.80 1.18
C LEU A 123 2.03 -1.46 1.61
N SER A 124 0.80 -1.49 2.09
CA SER A 124 0.10 -0.34 2.66
C SER A 124 0.31 -0.28 4.16
N VAL A 125 0.60 0.91 4.66
CA VAL A 125 0.69 1.23 6.09
C VAL A 125 -0.33 2.33 6.38
N PRO A 126 -1.61 1.98 6.63
CA PRO A 126 -2.71 2.94 6.71
C PRO A 126 -2.51 4.01 7.78
N GLU A 127 -1.94 3.65 8.92
CA GLU A 127 -1.69 4.55 10.05
C GLU A 127 -0.74 5.71 9.71
N LEU A 128 0.10 5.52 8.71
CA LEU A 128 1.04 6.52 8.23
C LEU A 128 0.66 7.09 6.87
N TYR A 129 -0.51 6.70 6.32
CA TYR A 129 -0.93 7.06 4.96
C TYR A 129 0.17 6.75 3.93
N MET A 130 0.92 5.67 4.15
CA MET A 130 2.08 5.31 3.35
C MET A 130 1.80 4.09 2.48
N LEU A 131 2.26 4.15 1.25
CA LEU A 131 2.33 3.02 0.33
C LEU A 131 3.79 2.75 -0.02
N THR A 132 4.16 1.49 -0.08
CA THR A 132 5.53 1.04 -0.31
C THR A 132 5.53 -0.02 -1.41
N LEU A 133 6.44 0.09 -2.37
CA LEU A 133 6.74 -1.03 -3.25
C LEU A 133 7.57 -2.04 -2.48
N TRP A 134 7.04 -3.23 -2.33
CA TRP A 134 7.72 -4.36 -1.69
C TRP A 134 8.30 -5.27 -2.77
N LEU A 135 9.61 -5.36 -2.80
CA LEU A 135 10.39 -6.22 -3.71
C LEU A 135 10.73 -7.51 -2.96
N HIS A 136 9.94 -8.53 -3.19
CA HIS A 136 10.11 -9.84 -2.55
C HIS A 136 11.17 -10.68 -3.27
N GLY A 137 12.13 -11.21 -2.52
CA GLY A 137 13.27 -11.93 -3.10
C GLY A 137 12.92 -13.30 -3.66
N ASP A 138 11.88 -13.96 -3.18
CA ASP A 138 11.39 -15.22 -3.73
C ASP A 138 10.37 -14.96 -4.86
N CYS A 139 10.85 -15.04 -6.10
CA CYS A 139 10.01 -14.85 -7.29
C CYS A 139 9.02 -15.99 -7.55
N THR A 140 9.13 -17.11 -6.85
CA THR A 140 8.25 -18.28 -6.99
C THR A 140 7.14 -18.31 -5.94
N ALA A 141 7.25 -17.46 -4.93
CA ALA A 141 6.24 -17.38 -3.86
C ALA A 141 4.87 -16.96 -4.41
N ASP A 142 3.81 -17.43 -3.73
CA ASP A 142 2.47 -16.95 -4.02
C ASP A 142 2.38 -15.45 -3.70
N GLY A 143 2.03 -14.64 -4.70
CA GLY A 143 1.88 -13.19 -4.55
C GLY A 143 0.80 -12.79 -3.53
N ALA A 144 -0.17 -13.66 -3.28
CA ALA A 144 -1.26 -13.44 -2.33
C ALA A 144 -0.85 -13.69 -0.87
N GLY A 145 0.23 -14.43 -0.63
CA GLY A 145 0.64 -14.87 0.70
C GLY A 145 1.93 -14.25 1.20
N GLY A 146 2.21 -14.50 2.48
CA GLY A 146 3.48 -14.20 3.13
C GLY A 146 3.59 -12.81 3.75
N ALA A 147 4.66 -12.64 4.50
CA ALA A 147 5.09 -11.38 5.10
C ALA A 147 6.46 -10.98 4.54
N PRO A 148 6.86 -9.70 4.63
CA PRO A 148 8.18 -9.28 4.20
C PRO A 148 9.29 -10.04 4.93
N LEU A 149 10.19 -10.66 4.18
CA LEU A 149 11.40 -11.26 4.73
C LEU A 149 12.37 -10.14 5.14
N ALA A 150 13.20 -10.41 6.13
CA ALA A 150 14.18 -9.42 6.62
C ALA A 150 15.09 -8.86 5.51
N THR A 151 15.35 -9.67 4.48
CA THR A 151 16.21 -9.35 3.33
C THR A 151 15.48 -8.68 2.18
N ASP A 152 14.14 -8.68 2.17
CA ASP A 152 13.35 -8.01 1.15
C ASP A 152 13.63 -6.51 1.13
N LEU A 153 13.35 -5.88 -0.01
CA LEU A 153 13.48 -4.43 -0.13
C LEU A 153 12.10 -3.78 -0.10
N LEU A 154 12.00 -2.73 0.69
CA LEU A 154 10.85 -1.85 0.76
C LEU A 154 11.24 -0.48 0.23
N VAL A 155 10.54 -0.02 -0.80
CA VAL A 155 10.77 1.27 -1.45
C VAL A 155 9.55 2.17 -1.20
N PRO A 156 9.62 3.12 -0.24
CA PRO A 156 8.52 4.02 0.03
C PRO A 156 8.17 4.84 -1.22
N LEU A 157 6.88 4.92 -1.54
CA LEU A 157 6.37 5.70 -2.66
C LEU A 157 6.10 7.15 -2.24
N ALA A 158 6.16 8.08 -3.18
CA ALA A 158 5.78 9.47 -2.92
C ALA A 158 4.26 9.66 -3.07
N PRO A 159 3.60 10.39 -2.14
CA PRO A 159 4.19 11.04 -0.96
C PRO A 159 4.55 10.05 0.15
N ALA A 160 5.67 10.31 0.85
CA ALA A 160 6.10 9.50 1.99
C ALA A 160 6.01 10.33 3.29
N PRO A 161 5.83 9.69 4.45
CA PRO A 161 5.81 10.39 5.74
C PRO A 161 7.12 11.14 6.02
N PRO A 162 7.10 12.24 6.79
CA PRO A 162 8.31 12.95 7.18
C PRO A 162 9.38 12.03 7.77
N GLY A 163 10.63 12.19 7.33
CA GLY A 163 11.77 11.39 7.78
C GLY A 163 11.89 9.99 7.16
N ILE A 164 11.00 9.63 6.22
CA ILE A 164 11.14 8.44 5.36
C ILE A 164 11.36 8.93 3.94
N ALA A 165 12.52 8.59 3.37
CA ALA A 165 12.85 9.04 2.01
C ALA A 165 12.08 8.21 0.97
N ALA A 166 11.28 8.88 0.14
CA ALA A 166 10.65 8.24 -1.00
C ALA A 166 11.71 7.75 -2.01
N TYR A 167 11.39 6.65 -2.72
CA TYR A 167 12.24 6.02 -3.74
C TYR A 167 13.58 5.47 -3.25
N ARG A 168 13.86 5.53 -1.96
CA ARG A 168 15.03 4.90 -1.38
C ARG A 168 14.70 3.47 -0.98
N PRO A 169 15.44 2.45 -1.47
CA PRO A 169 15.25 1.09 -1.00
C PRO A 169 15.79 0.93 0.42
N TYR A 170 15.00 0.32 1.28
CA TYR A 170 15.36 -0.08 2.65
C TYR A 170 15.25 -1.60 2.75
N ARG A 171 16.07 -2.23 3.57
CA ARG A 171 15.80 -3.61 3.98
C ARG A 171 14.50 -3.65 4.79
N ALA A 172 13.70 -4.68 4.58
CA ALA A 172 12.42 -4.79 5.29
C ALA A 172 12.61 -4.77 6.81
N ALA A 173 13.64 -5.46 7.34
CA ALA A 173 13.94 -5.44 8.77
C ALA A 173 14.13 -4.01 9.32
N ASP A 174 14.86 -3.16 8.58
CA ASP A 174 15.17 -1.79 9.02
C ASP A 174 13.94 -0.88 8.97
N LEU A 175 13.21 -0.92 7.86
CA LEU A 175 12.03 -0.05 7.70
C LEU A 175 10.88 -0.47 8.61
N LEU A 176 10.60 -1.77 8.73
CA LEU A 176 9.52 -2.27 9.58
C LEU A 176 9.73 -1.91 11.05
N ALA A 177 10.99 -1.93 11.54
CA ALA A 177 11.31 -1.48 12.90
C ALA A 177 10.94 0.00 13.10
N VAL A 178 11.26 0.87 12.12
CA VAL A 178 10.89 2.29 12.16
C VAL A 178 9.37 2.49 12.10
N LEU A 179 8.67 1.72 11.25
CA LEU A 179 7.21 1.80 11.10
C LEU A 179 6.50 1.36 12.38
N SER A 180 6.96 0.30 13.03
CA SER A 180 6.40 -0.18 14.30
C SER A 180 6.49 0.86 15.40
N LEU A 181 7.63 1.56 15.53
CA LEU A 181 7.81 2.64 16.49
C LEU A 181 6.87 3.82 16.24
N ARG A 182 6.63 4.17 14.98
CA ARG A 182 5.78 5.31 14.59
C ARG A 182 4.29 5.01 14.64
N ALA A 183 3.91 3.76 14.42
CA ALA A 183 2.54 3.31 14.49
C ALA A 183 2.04 3.10 15.94
N THR A 184 2.94 3.13 16.93
CA THR A 184 2.56 3.04 18.35
C THR A 184 1.89 4.35 18.75
N PRO A 185 0.62 4.34 19.22
CA PRO A 185 -0.01 5.54 19.76
C PRO A 185 0.82 6.06 20.93
N ALA A 186 1.04 7.40 20.99
CA ALA A 186 1.59 8.00 22.21
C ALA A 186 0.72 7.59 23.40
N PRO A 187 1.32 7.19 24.55
CA PRO A 187 0.53 6.91 25.75
C PRO A 187 -0.33 8.14 26.01
N LEU A 188 -1.64 7.93 26.13
CA LEU A 188 -2.53 9.00 26.57
C LEU A 188 -2.00 9.45 27.94
N LEU A 189 -1.60 10.71 28.05
CA LEU A 189 -1.32 11.34 29.35
C LEU A 189 -2.55 11.09 30.20
N GLY A 190 -2.38 10.33 31.28
CA GLY A 190 -3.43 10.12 32.27
C GLY A 190 -3.99 11.48 32.73
N PRO A 191 -5.25 11.55 33.18
CA PRO A 191 -5.76 12.78 33.73
C PRO A 191 -4.78 13.26 34.82
N PRO A 192 -4.54 14.59 34.92
CA PRO A 192 -3.67 15.12 35.96
C PRO A 192 -4.17 14.64 37.31
N ASP A 193 -3.25 14.15 38.14
CA ASP A 193 -3.56 13.73 39.50
C ASP A 193 -4.40 14.84 40.19
N PRO A 194 -5.50 14.48 40.87
CA PRO A 194 -6.29 15.46 41.58
C PRO A 194 -5.39 16.12 42.63
N VAL A 195 -5.19 17.42 42.48
CA VAL A 195 -4.49 18.23 43.48
C VAL A 195 -5.19 18.02 44.80
N GLY A 196 -4.53 17.33 45.71
CA GLY A 196 -5.06 17.12 47.07
C GLY A 196 -5.38 18.42 47.77
N PRO A 197 -6.43 18.48 48.62
CA PRO A 197 -6.81 19.72 49.30
C PRO A 197 -5.66 20.23 50.14
N ALA A 198 -5.31 21.50 49.92
CA ALA A 198 -4.35 22.20 50.77
C ALA A 198 -4.83 22.17 52.23
N HIS A 199 -4.02 21.62 53.09
CA HIS A 199 -4.22 21.73 54.52
C HIS A 199 -4.23 23.22 54.90
N ALA A 200 -5.41 23.71 55.28
CA ALA A 200 -5.55 24.98 55.93
C ALA A 200 -5.06 24.86 57.36
N ASP A 201 -3.88 25.38 57.62
CA ASP A 201 -3.42 25.62 59.01
C ASP A 201 -4.36 26.59 59.69
N SER A 202 -5.07 26.11 60.71
CA SER A 202 -5.82 26.96 61.64
C SER A 202 -4.85 27.49 62.69
N PRO A 203 -4.78 28.84 62.89
CA PRO A 203 -4.05 29.38 64.03
C PRO A 203 -4.87 29.19 65.30
N ALA A 204 -4.28 28.52 66.27
CA ALA A 204 -4.78 28.48 67.65
C ALA A 204 -4.59 29.84 68.33
N ALA A 205 -5.64 30.34 68.94
CA ALA A 205 -5.61 31.42 69.95
C ALA A 205 -5.58 30.81 71.34
#